data_d512d6592232765c79aaa331d6fe46db
#
_entry.id   d512d6592232765c79aaa331d6fe46db
#
_cell.length_a   1.000
_cell.length_b   1.000
_cell.length_c   1.000
_cell.angle_alpha   90.00
_cell.angle_beta   90.00
_cell.angle_gamma   90.00
#
_symmetry.space_group_name_H-M   'P 1'
#
loop_
_entity.id
_entity.type
_entity.pdbx_description
1 polymer ?
#
loop_
_entity_poly.entity_id
_entity_poly.type
_entity_poly.pdbx_seq_one_letter_code
_entity_poly.pdbx_strand_id
1 'polypeptide(L)'
;MHPLSFLFLIISFMGVLSCTEKYVEELPEDVSSLQEKRTSPANSNSTEAASQAEAAKAYGTTRPVNRSKEAQQLFDYLCSIYGKKILSGAMANVNWNINEAQWVYEHTGRWPAINCFDFIHHPFSWPGSWIDYSNTQVVEDWHNAGGIVAAMWHWNVLANNKEDYSFNYGYESNQTTFDVRKIFDPQSAEYKQMIKDIDQIAGYLKKLKDKGIPVLWRPLHEAGGQWFWWGKDAAACCELWRIMYQRFEDAGLDNLIWM
;
A
#
# COMPACT_ATOMS: atom_id res chain seq x y z
N MET A 1 -28.26 21.18 -4.37
CA MET A 1 -28.22 19.87 -3.71
C MET A 1 -27.86 18.85 -4.78
N HIS A 2 -26.59 18.52 -4.94
CA HIS A 2 -26.16 17.44 -5.82
C HIS A 2 -26.00 16.17 -4.98
N PRO A 3 -26.46 15.01 -5.45
CA PRO A 3 -26.23 13.76 -4.73
C PRO A 3 -24.78 13.39 -4.82
N LEU A 4 -24.10 13.29 -3.68
CA LEU A 4 -22.79 12.70 -3.54
C LEU A 4 -22.90 11.21 -3.89
N SER A 5 -22.27 10.82 -4.98
CA SER A 5 -22.11 9.41 -5.35
C SER A 5 -21.13 8.78 -4.36
N PHE A 6 -21.64 8.06 -3.37
CA PHE A 6 -20.85 7.27 -2.44
C PHE A 6 -20.36 6.00 -3.13
N LEU A 7 -19.10 5.96 -3.45
CA LEU A 7 -18.45 4.73 -3.89
C LEU A 7 -18.01 3.93 -2.64
N PHE A 8 -18.85 2.96 -2.25
CA PHE A 8 -18.45 1.94 -1.26
C PHE A 8 -17.39 1.05 -1.88
N LEU A 9 -16.12 1.32 -1.58
CA LEU A 9 -15.05 0.40 -1.91
C LEU A 9 -15.02 -0.71 -0.85
N ILE A 10 -15.73 -1.80 -1.11
CA ILE A 10 -15.50 -3.06 -0.41
C ILE A 10 -14.09 -3.49 -0.84
N ILE A 11 -13.11 -3.29 0.04
CA ILE A 11 -11.78 -3.88 -0.15
C ILE A 11 -11.95 -5.39 0.00
N SER A 12 -12.37 -6.04 -1.08
CA SER A 12 -12.26 -7.47 -1.22
C SER A 12 -10.76 -7.80 -1.25
N PHE A 13 -10.31 -8.69 -0.40
CA PHE A 13 -8.93 -9.19 -0.31
C PHE A 13 -8.49 -9.95 -1.58
N MET A 14 -9.23 -9.82 -2.68
CA MET A 14 -8.92 -10.39 -4.00
C MET A 14 -7.84 -9.62 -4.79
N GLY A 15 -7.37 -8.50 -4.29
CA GLY A 15 -6.39 -7.66 -5.01
C GLY A 15 -4.95 -8.19 -5.06
N VAL A 16 -4.64 -9.33 -4.43
CA VAL A 16 -3.30 -9.97 -4.53
C VAL A 16 -3.16 -10.80 -5.81
N LEU A 17 -4.23 -11.01 -6.55
CA LEU A 17 -4.27 -11.92 -7.72
C LEU A 17 -4.18 -11.22 -9.08
N SER A 18 -4.18 -9.89 -9.14
CA SER A 18 -4.20 -9.19 -10.44
C SER A 18 -2.89 -9.23 -11.24
N CYS A 19 -1.78 -9.64 -10.62
CA CYS A 19 -0.53 -9.92 -11.35
C CYS A 19 -0.33 -11.41 -11.69
N THR A 20 -1.24 -12.29 -11.30
CA THR A 20 -1.06 -13.77 -11.41
C THR A 20 -2.02 -14.46 -12.36
N GLU A 21 -2.98 -13.78 -12.98
CA GLU A 21 -3.95 -14.44 -13.88
C GLU A 21 -3.36 -15.11 -15.13
N LYS A 22 -2.07 -14.90 -15.44
CA LYS A 22 -1.37 -15.65 -16.50
C LYS A 22 -0.59 -16.89 -16.02
N TYR A 23 -0.56 -17.16 -14.72
CA TYR A 23 0.21 -18.27 -14.13
C TYR A 23 -0.64 -19.31 -13.39
N VAL A 24 -1.97 -19.22 -13.45
CA VAL A 24 -2.87 -20.15 -12.74
C VAL A 24 -3.19 -21.42 -13.55
N GLU A 25 -2.77 -21.51 -14.81
CA GLU A 25 -3.08 -22.69 -15.66
C GLU A 25 -2.20 -23.92 -15.41
N GLU A 26 -1.21 -23.87 -14.51
CA GLU A 26 -0.32 -24.99 -14.22
C GLU A 26 -0.18 -25.35 -12.73
N LEU A 27 -1.22 -25.22 -11.93
CA LEU A 27 -1.21 -25.79 -10.59
C LEU A 27 -1.73 -27.24 -10.64
N PRO A 28 -1.00 -28.21 -10.06
CA PRO A 28 -1.45 -29.59 -9.99
C PRO A 28 -2.74 -29.72 -9.18
N GLU A 29 -3.68 -30.56 -9.65
CA GLU A 29 -5.01 -30.80 -9.07
C GLU A 29 -5.03 -31.44 -7.66
N ASP A 30 -3.93 -31.51 -6.92
CA ASP A 30 -3.91 -32.20 -5.62
C ASP A 30 -3.50 -31.27 -4.46
N VAL A 31 -4.43 -30.42 -4.04
CA VAL A 31 -4.30 -29.63 -2.81
C VAL A 31 -4.74 -30.43 -1.57
N SER A 32 -5.32 -31.63 -1.74
CA SER A 32 -5.82 -32.45 -0.64
C SER A 32 -4.69 -33.09 0.20
N SER A 33 -3.52 -33.30 -0.39
CA SER A 33 -2.37 -33.92 0.29
C SER A 33 -1.63 -32.98 1.28
N LEU A 34 -1.92 -31.67 1.28
CA LEU A 34 -1.29 -30.70 2.16
C LEU A 34 -2.02 -30.51 3.51
N GLN A 35 -3.20 -31.09 3.65
CA GLN A 35 -4.04 -30.95 4.85
C GLN A 35 -3.79 -32.02 5.91
N GLU A 36 -3.20 -33.14 5.58
CA GLU A 36 -3.01 -34.28 6.51
C GLU A 36 -1.71 -34.26 7.33
N LYS A 37 -0.81 -33.29 7.13
CA LYS A 37 0.46 -33.21 7.89
C LYS A 37 0.47 -32.23 9.08
N ARG A 38 -0.68 -31.78 9.55
CA ARG A 38 -0.78 -30.81 10.67
C ARG A 38 -1.23 -31.41 12.01
N THR A 39 -0.70 -32.57 12.40
CA THR A 39 -0.91 -33.05 13.76
C THR A 39 0.39 -33.59 14.37
N SER A 40 1.18 -32.71 14.96
CA SER A 40 1.97 -32.98 16.18
C SER A 40 2.77 -31.75 16.60
N PRO A 41 2.82 -31.38 17.90
CA PRO A 41 3.51 -30.19 18.36
C PRO A 41 4.95 -30.52 18.71
N ALA A 42 5.90 -30.16 17.89
CA ALA A 42 7.30 -30.08 18.27
C ALA A 42 8.07 -29.15 17.31
N ASN A 43 8.64 -28.09 17.86
CA ASN A 43 9.67 -27.24 17.28
C ASN A 43 9.20 -26.26 16.18
N SER A 44 8.42 -25.23 16.55
CA SER A 44 7.79 -24.28 15.63
C SER A 44 8.75 -23.33 14.91
N ASN A 45 9.92 -23.01 15.46
CA ASN A 45 10.77 -21.94 14.92
C ASN A 45 11.60 -22.32 13.66
N SER A 46 11.93 -23.58 13.47
CA SER A 46 12.73 -24.00 12.30
C SER A 46 11.89 -24.31 11.05
N THR A 47 10.64 -24.72 11.25
CA THR A 47 9.72 -25.09 10.15
C THR A 47 9.08 -23.84 9.53
N GLU A 48 8.87 -22.82 10.33
CA GLU A 48 8.28 -21.55 9.89
C GLU A 48 9.27 -20.71 9.07
N ALA A 49 10.53 -20.66 9.49
CA ALA A 49 11.61 -20.04 8.74
C ALA A 49 11.88 -20.77 7.41
N ALA A 50 11.76 -22.11 7.37
CA ALA A 50 11.90 -22.90 6.16
C ALA A 50 10.73 -22.67 5.18
N SER A 51 9.48 -22.56 5.67
CA SER A 51 8.32 -22.27 4.82
C SER A 51 8.32 -20.86 4.25
N GLN A 52 8.80 -19.88 5.01
CA GLN A 52 8.96 -18.50 4.54
C GLN A 52 10.08 -18.39 3.49
N ALA A 53 11.19 -19.13 3.67
CA ALA A 53 12.28 -19.18 2.70
C ALA A 53 11.85 -19.88 1.39
N GLU A 54 10.98 -20.89 1.48
CA GLU A 54 10.44 -21.60 0.31
C GLU A 54 9.41 -20.76 -0.44
N ALA A 55 8.53 -20.03 0.26
CA ALA A 55 7.64 -19.05 -0.34
C ALA A 55 8.41 -17.89 -1.00
N ALA A 56 9.43 -17.36 -0.35
CA ALA A 56 10.29 -16.31 -0.90
C ALA A 56 11.03 -16.78 -2.17
N LYS A 57 11.39 -18.06 -2.23
CA LYS A 57 12.04 -18.67 -3.40
C LYS A 57 11.05 -18.86 -4.57
N ALA A 58 9.80 -19.23 -4.29
CA ALA A 58 8.74 -19.35 -5.27
C ALA A 58 8.38 -18.01 -5.93
N TYR A 59 8.47 -16.90 -5.19
CA TYR A 59 8.21 -15.54 -5.70
C TYR A 59 9.47 -14.79 -6.18
N GLY A 60 10.62 -15.48 -6.30
CA GLY A 60 11.86 -14.87 -6.79
C GLY A 60 12.52 -13.87 -5.84
N THR A 61 12.07 -13.80 -4.59
CA THR A 61 12.71 -12.97 -3.57
C THR A 61 13.71 -13.80 -2.77
N THR A 62 15.00 -13.51 -2.91
CA THR A 62 16.07 -14.17 -2.16
C THR A 62 16.35 -13.52 -0.80
N ARG A 63 15.65 -12.44 -0.46
CA ARG A 63 15.81 -11.75 0.82
C ARG A 63 14.69 -12.13 1.78
N PRO A 64 15.01 -12.48 3.05
CA PRO A 64 14.00 -12.53 4.11
C PRO A 64 13.30 -11.17 4.18
N VAL A 65 11.98 -11.17 4.24
CA VAL A 65 11.24 -9.93 4.49
C VAL A 65 11.50 -9.54 5.94
N ASN A 66 12.26 -8.46 6.12
CA ASN A 66 12.52 -7.91 7.46
C ASN A 66 11.29 -7.11 7.88
N ARG A 67 10.58 -7.58 8.92
CA ARG A 67 9.44 -6.87 9.49
C ARG A 67 9.72 -6.52 10.94
N SER A 68 9.27 -5.34 11.37
CA SER A 68 9.19 -5.03 12.78
C SER A 68 8.27 -6.03 13.50
N LYS A 69 8.42 -6.13 14.81
CA LYS A 69 7.60 -7.01 15.61
C LYS A 69 6.10 -6.73 15.40
N GLU A 70 5.72 -5.47 15.37
CA GLU A 70 4.34 -5.01 15.21
C GLU A 70 3.79 -5.35 13.81
N ALA A 71 4.59 -5.15 12.77
CA ALA A 71 4.22 -5.53 11.41
C ALA A 71 4.10 -7.06 11.25
N GLN A 72 4.97 -7.83 11.89
CA GLN A 72 4.86 -9.28 11.88
C GLN A 72 3.59 -9.75 12.61
N GLN A 73 3.27 -9.17 13.75
CA GLN A 73 2.04 -9.49 14.50
C GLN A 73 0.78 -9.19 13.67
N LEU A 74 0.75 -8.04 12.99
CA LEU A 74 -0.36 -7.71 12.09
C LEU A 74 -0.44 -8.70 10.92
N PHE A 75 0.68 -9.04 10.31
CA PHE A 75 0.74 -10.03 9.22
C PHE A 75 0.22 -11.39 9.66
N ASP A 76 0.66 -11.89 10.80
CA ASP A 76 0.23 -13.17 11.38
C ASP A 76 -1.28 -13.16 11.67
N TYR A 77 -1.80 -12.05 12.22
CA TYR A 77 -3.23 -11.88 12.42
C TYR A 77 -4.00 -11.96 11.08
N LEU A 78 -3.57 -11.26 10.04
CA LEU A 78 -4.20 -11.31 8.72
C LEU A 78 -4.19 -12.72 8.14
N CYS A 79 -3.06 -13.43 8.25
CA CYS A 79 -2.95 -14.83 7.84
C CYS A 79 -3.91 -15.74 8.63
N SER A 80 -4.07 -15.51 9.92
CA SER A 80 -4.93 -16.32 10.80
C SER A 80 -6.42 -16.25 10.42
N ILE A 81 -6.86 -15.12 9.86
CA ILE A 81 -8.24 -14.89 9.46
C ILE A 81 -8.50 -15.11 7.97
N TYR A 82 -7.45 -15.30 7.17
CA TYR A 82 -7.56 -15.53 5.73
C TYR A 82 -8.51 -16.69 5.41
N GLY A 83 -9.43 -16.48 4.47
CA GLY A 83 -10.46 -17.42 4.10
C GLY A 83 -11.57 -17.66 5.14
N LYS A 84 -11.53 -17.00 6.30
CA LYS A 84 -12.49 -17.17 7.40
C LYS A 84 -13.29 -15.91 7.71
N LYS A 85 -12.69 -14.71 7.52
CA LYS A 85 -13.29 -13.43 7.86
C LYS A 85 -12.93 -12.39 6.81
N ILE A 86 -13.78 -11.35 6.72
CA ILE A 86 -13.53 -10.14 5.94
C ILE A 86 -13.41 -8.99 6.94
N LEU A 87 -12.38 -8.17 6.77
CA LEU A 87 -12.24 -6.93 7.51
C LEU A 87 -12.90 -5.80 6.71
N SER A 88 -13.75 -5.03 7.37
CA SER A 88 -14.31 -3.81 6.78
C SER A 88 -13.27 -2.70 6.82
N GLY A 89 -13.27 -1.84 5.81
CA GLY A 89 -12.40 -0.68 5.75
C GLY A 89 -13.13 0.58 5.31
N ALA A 90 -12.61 1.73 5.71
CA ALA A 90 -12.96 3.02 5.18
C ALA A 90 -11.72 3.66 4.55
N MET A 91 -11.94 4.43 3.48
CA MET A 91 -10.92 5.24 2.83
C MET A 91 -11.08 6.67 3.30
N ALA A 92 -10.03 7.27 3.84
CA ALA A 92 -10.02 8.68 4.16
C ALA A 92 -10.19 9.49 2.86
N ASN A 93 -11.24 10.27 2.81
CA ASN A 93 -11.55 11.10 1.65
C ASN A 93 -10.54 12.25 1.60
N VAL A 94 -9.65 12.27 0.66
CA VAL A 94 -8.64 13.30 0.37
C VAL A 94 -7.98 14.01 1.56
N ASN A 95 -8.45 13.81 2.75
CA ASN A 95 -7.96 14.42 3.97
C ASN A 95 -7.18 13.42 4.83
N TRP A 96 -6.26 13.92 5.61
CA TRP A 96 -5.51 13.16 6.61
C TRP A 96 -6.33 13.06 7.90
N ASN A 97 -7.44 12.28 7.87
CA ASN A 97 -8.41 12.15 8.95
C ASN A 97 -9.13 10.79 8.94
N ILE A 98 -10.12 10.61 9.81
CA ILE A 98 -10.95 9.40 9.95
C ILE A 98 -12.45 9.70 9.74
N ASN A 99 -12.80 10.77 9.07
CA ASN A 99 -14.21 11.23 8.97
C ASN A 99 -15.13 10.16 8.36
N GLU A 100 -14.67 9.42 7.34
CA GLU A 100 -15.45 8.36 6.72
C GLU A 100 -15.62 7.16 7.65
N ALA A 101 -14.60 6.82 8.43
CA ALA A 101 -14.69 5.77 9.45
C ALA A 101 -15.66 6.18 10.57
N GLN A 102 -15.63 7.44 10.99
CA GLN A 102 -16.55 7.99 11.96
C GLN A 102 -17.99 8.00 11.42
N TRP A 103 -18.18 8.39 10.17
CA TRP A 103 -19.49 8.34 9.51
C TRP A 103 -20.08 6.91 9.52
N VAL A 104 -19.25 5.91 9.20
CA VAL A 104 -19.67 4.50 9.29
C VAL A 104 -20.11 4.15 10.71
N TYR A 105 -19.34 4.56 11.71
CA TYR A 105 -19.72 4.32 13.11
C TYR A 105 -21.04 4.97 13.50
N GLU A 106 -21.24 6.22 13.14
CA GLU A 106 -22.46 6.98 13.45
C GLU A 106 -23.71 6.35 12.84
N HIS A 107 -23.60 5.71 11.66
CA HIS A 107 -24.73 5.10 10.96
C HIS A 107 -24.94 3.62 11.25
N THR A 108 -23.93 2.93 11.78
CA THR A 108 -23.98 1.47 12.00
C THR A 108 -23.76 1.05 13.45
N GLY A 109 -23.27 1.95 14.28
CA GLY A 109 -22.80 1.65 15.66
C GLY A 109 -21.54 0.81 15.70
N ARG A 110 -20.81 0.65 14.56
CA ARG A 110 -19.57 -0.15 14.48
C ARG A 110 -18.50 0.57 13.69
N TRP A 111 -17.29 0.57 14.23
CA TRP A 111 -16.13 1.07 13.52
C TRP A 111 -15.69 0.07 12.43
N PRO A 112 -15.23 0.55 11.27
CA PRO A 112 -14.49 -0.29 10.34
C PRO A 112 -13.17 -0.74 10.99
N ALA A 113 -12.67 -1.91 10.61
CA ALA A 113 -11.41 -2.42 11.16
C ALA A 113 -10.19 -1.68 10.59
N ILE A 114 -10.30 -1.15 9.37
CA ILE A 114 -9.20 -0.51 8.64
C ILE A 114 -9.59 0.93 8.30
N ASN A 115 -8.70 1.88 8.55
CA ASN A 115 -8.77 3.20 7.91
C ASN A 115 -7.57 3.33 6.98
N CYS A 116 -7.83 3.66 5.71
CA CYS A 116 -6.80 3.86 4.70
C CYS A 116 -6.57 5.36 4.50
N PHE A 117 -5.41 5.82 4.91
CA PHE A 117 -4.94 7.19 4.70
C PHE A 117 -4.34 7.34 3.30
N ASP A 118 -4.36 8.55 2.73
CA ASP A 118 -3.85 8.80 1.39
C ASP A 118 -2.86 9.97 1.37
N PHE A 119 -1.73 9.75 0.72
CA PHE A 119 -0.73 10.80 0.49
C PHE A 119 -1.03 11.65 -0.75
N ILE A 120 -2.29 11.73 -1.19
CA ILE A 120 -2.72 12.44 -2.41
C ILE A 120 -2.29 13.92 -2.42
N HIS A 121 -2.21 14.55 -1.25
CA HIS A 121 -1.80 15.97 -1.16
C HIS A 121 -0.28 16.14 -0.99
N HIS A 122 0.52 15.09 -1.23
CA HIS A 122 1.95 15.13 -0.99
C HIS A 122 2.65 16.36 -1.61
N PRO A 123 2.39 16.82 -2.86
CA PRO A 123 3.08 17.99 -3.36
C PRO A 123 2.67 19.29 -2.67
N PHE A 124 1.51 19.31 -2.01
CA PHE A 124 0.94 20.48 -1.34
C PHE A 124 1.08 20.43 0.19
N SER A 125 1.61 19.33 0.72
CA SER A 125 1.77 19.12 2.16
C SER A 125 3.11 19.67 2.63
N TRP A 126 3.06 20.51 3.63
CA TRP A 126 4.23 20.97 4.40
C TRP A 126 3.83 21.16 5.86
N PRO A 127 4.78 21.17 6.79
CA PRO A 127 4.49 21.36 8.20
C PRO A 127 3.66 22.62 8.47
N GLY A 128 2.54 22.45 9.17
CA GLY A 128 1.61 23.53 9.48
C GLY A 128 0.64 23.91 8.36
N SER A 129 0.64 23.19 7.22
CA SER A 129 -0.38 23.37 6.17
C SER A 129 -1.72 22.73 6.59
N TRP A 130 -2.76 22.95 5.78
CA TRP A 130 -4.09 22.36 6.01
C TRP A 130 -4.11 20.82 6.00
N ILE A 131 -3.19 20.19 5.25
CA ILE A 131 -2.80 18.79 5.37
C ILE A 131 -1.32 18.77 5.73
N ASP A 132 -1.01 18.21 6.87
CA ASP A 132 0.36 18.08 7.36
C ASP A 132 0.68 16.62 7.66
N TYR A 133 1.28 15.92 6.72
CA TYR A 133 1.71 14.53 6.89
C TYR A 133 2.83 14.37 7.93
N SER A 134 3.47 15.45 8.34
CA SER A 134 4.43 15.41 9.45
C SER A 134 3.75 15.29 10.81
N ASN A 135 2.47 15.64 10.91
CA ASN A 135 1.62 15.40 12.07
C ASN A 135 0.93 14.04 11.93
N THR A 136 1.38 13.07 12.66
CA THR A 136 0.87 11.68 12.62
C THR A 136 -0.17 11.38 13.68
N GLN A 137 -0.61 12.38 14.47
CA GLN A 137 -1.47 12.17 15.63
C GLN A 137 -2.77 11.42 15.29
N VAL A 138 -3.44 11.75 14.18
CA VAL A 138 -4.68 11.09 13.77
C VAL A 138 -4.46 9.59 13.45
N VAL A 139 -3.29 9.24 12.90
CA VAL A 139 -2.94 7.84 12.60
C VAL A 139 -2.62 7.09 13.89
N GLU A 140 -1.92 7.76 14.83
CA GLU A 140 -1.60 7.21 16.15
C GLU A 140 -2.87 6.95 16.95
N ASP A 141 -3.79 7.90 16.99
CA ASP A 141 -5.06 7.76 17.71
C ASP A 141 -5.89 6.59 17.15
N TRP A 142 -5.95 6.46 15.80
CA TRP A 142 -6.59 5.33 15.15
C TRP A 142 -5.96 3.99 15.53
N HIS A 143 -4.62 3.91 15.48
CA HIS A 143 -3.88 2.72 15.85
C HIS A 143 -4.07 2.38 17.34
N ASN A 144 -3.95 3.36 18.22
CA ASN A 144 -4.09 3.19 19.68
C ASN A 144 -5.51 2.77 20.08
N ALA A 145 -6.53 3.14 19.29
CA ALA A 145 -7.89 2.66 19.45
C ALA A 145 -8.11 1.21 18.96
N GLY A 146 -7.07 0.54 18.45
CA GLY A 146 -7.10 -0.83 17.95
C GLY A 146 -7.43 -0.95 16.45
N GLY A 147 -7.46 0.16 15.73
CA GLY A 147 -7.66 0.18 14.29
C GLY A 147 -6.42 -0.23 13.49
N ILE A 148 -6.62 -0.89 12.37
CA ILE A 148 -5.55 -1.22 11.43
C ILE A 148 -5.30 -0.01 10.53
N VAL A 149 -4.04 0.38 10.45
CA VAL A 149 -3.60 1.49 9.59
C VAL A 149 -3.28 0.94 8.20
N ALA A 150 -3.94 1.46 7.18
CA ALA A 150 -3.54 1.33 5.80
C ALA A 150 -3.14 2.70 5.23
N ALA A 151 -2.26 2.72 4.25
CA ALA A 151 -1.92 3.93 3.53
C ALA A 151 -1.72 3.64 2.06
N MET A 152 -2.14 4.59 1.24
CA MET A 152 -1.96 4.56 -0.19
C MET A 152 -1.47 5.92 -0.70
N TRP A 153 -1.21 6.00 -1.98
CA TRP A 153 -0.71 7.22 -2.58
C TRP A 153 -1.28 7.45 -3.97
N HIS A 154 -2.20 8.40 -4.09
CA HIS A 154 -2.50 9.00 -5.38
C HIS A 154 -1.36 9.96 -5.72
N TRP A 155 -0.39 9.47 -6.46
CA TRP A 155 0.87 10.16 -6.70
C TRP A 155 0.72 11.29 -7.72
N ASN A 156 0.47 12.47 -7.21
CA ASN A 156 0.40 13.70 -7.97
C ASN A 156 1.78 14.14 -8.46
N VAL A 157 1.85 14.47 -9.74
CA VAL A 157 2.99 15.10 -10.41
C VAL A 157 2.52 16.35 -11.14
N LEU A 158 3.44 17.16 -11.63
CA LEU A 158 3.09 18.41 -12.33
C LEU A 158 2.19 18.14 -13.54
N ALA A 159 1.06 18.84 -13.63
CA ALA A 159 0.13 18.74 -14.75
C ALA A 159 0.67 19.40 -16.04
N ASN A 160 -0.01 19.18 -17.16
CA ASN A 160 0.42 19.70 -18.46
C ASN A 160 0.43 21.23 -18.52
N ASN A 161 -0.47 21.91 -17.79
CA ASN A 161 -0.48 23.38 -17.68
C ASN A 161 0.70 23.96 -16.88
N LYS A 162 1.49 23.11 -16.17
CA LYS A 162 2.62 23.51 -15.32
C LYS A 162 2.26 24.36 -14.10
N GLU A 163 1.01 24.43 -13.74
CA GLU A 163 0.47 25.20 -12.61
C GLU A 163 -0.17 24.27 -11.57
N ASP A 164 -0.90 23.24 -12.05
CA ASP A 164 -1.58 22.27 -11.24
C ASP A 164 -0.78 20.96 -11.09
N TYR A 165 -1.35 20.02 -10.33
CA TYR A 165 -0.83 18.68 -10.17
C TYR A 165 -1.91 17.65 -10.50
N SER A 166 -1.50 16.49 -11.02
CA SER A 166 -2.40 15.41 -11.40
C SER A 166 -1.72 14.06 -11.30
N PHE A 167 -2.49 13.06 -10.90
CA PHE A 167 -2.11 11.64 -11.02
C PHE A 167 -2.74 11.01 -12.28
N ASN A 168 -3.74 11.68 -12.88
CA ASN A 168 -4.43 11.19 -14.08
C ASN A 168 -3.59 11.46 -15.33
N TYR A 169 -3.29 10.36 -16.06
CA TYR A 169 -2.58 10.47 -17.33
C TYR A 169 -3.52 10.93 -18.45
N GLY A 170 -3.08 11.90 -19.20
CA GLY A 170 -3.81 12.40 -20.37
C GLY A 170 -3.25 13.72 -20.88
N TYR A 171 -3.87 14.23 -21.96
CA TYR A 171 -3.40 15.41 -22.68
C TYR A 171 -4.15 16.69 -22.33
N GLU A 172 -5.20 16.60 -21.51
CA GLU A 172 -5.90 17.78 -21.00
C GLU A 172 -4.98 18.61 -20.11
N SER A 173 -5.28 19.91 -19.99
CA SER A 173 -4.43 20.84 -19.24
C SER A 173 -4.25 20.46 -17.76
N ASN A 174 -5.30 19.89 -17.14
CA ASN A 174 -5.34 19.43 -15.75
C ASN A 174 -4.93 17.95 -15.56
N GLN A 175 -4.48 17.28 -16.61
CA GLN A 175 -3.92 15.94 -16.60
C GLN A 175 -2.40 16.02 -16.73
N THR A 176 -1.73 14.86 -16.71
CA THR A 176 -0.28 14.82 -16.90
C THR A 176 0.13 13.84 -17.98
N THR A 177 1.16 14.21 -18.72
CA THR A 177 1.90 13.34 -19.64
C THR A 177 3.23 12.87 -19.04
N PHE A 178 3.35 12.88 -17.70
CA PHE A 178 4.52 12.38 -16.98
C PHE A 178 4.83 10.95 -17.41
N ASP A 179 6.04 10.70 -17.87
CA ASP A 179 6.40 9.44 -18.50
C ASP A 179 7.13 8.50 -17.53
N VAL A 180 6.42 7.49 -17.04
CA VAL A 180 7.00 6.50 -16.12
C VAL A 180 8.19 5.75 -16.73
N ARG A 181 8.30 5.63 -18.06
CA ARG A 181 9.43 4.97 -18.75
C ARG A 181 10.76 5.70 -18.53
N LYS A 182 10.70 6.96 -18.16
CA LYS A 182 11.88 7.74 -17.78
C LYS A 182 12.55 7.28 -16.49
N ILE A 183 11.94 6.34 -15.76
CA ILE A 183 12.55 5.68 -14.59
C ILE A 183 13.88 4.99 -14.95
N PHE A 184 14.09 4.62 -16.20
CA PHE A 184 15.32 3.98 -16.69
C PHE A 184 16.43 4.98 -17.03
N ASP A 185 16.15 6.29 -17.00
CA ASP A 185 17.14 7.35 -17.24
C ASP A 185 17.35 8.19 -15.96
N PRO A 186 18.43 7.96 -15.21
CA PRO A 186 18.70 8.70 -13.97
C PRO A 186 18.94 10.21 -14.18
N GLN A 187 19.14 10.65 -15.42
CA GLN A 187 19.34 12.06 -15.73
C GLN A 187 18.02 12.78 -16.06
N SER A 188 16.96 12.05 -16.34
CA SER A 188 15.64 12.61 -16.64
C SER A 188 15.08 13.43 -15.48
N ALA A 189 14.24 14.40 -15.80
CA ALA A 189 13.53 15.17 -14.77
C ALA A 189 12.52 14.29 -14.02
N GLU A 190 11.88 13.37 -14.74
CA GLU A 190 10.91 12.42 -14.20
C GLU A 190 11.56 11.49 -13.17
N TYR A 191 12.72 10.91 -13.49
CA TYR A 191 13.45 10.08 -12.51
C TYR A 191 13.78 10.86 -11.25
N LYS A 192 14.36 12.05 -11.39
CA LYS A 192 14.75 12.90 -10.25
C LYS A 192 13.55 13.27 -9.38
N GLN A 193 12.40 13.57 -10.01
CA GLN A 193 11.16 13.84 -9.27
C GLN A 193 10.66 12.60 -8.56
N MET A 194 10.59 11.44 -9.24
CA MET A 194 10.16 10.18 -8.62
C MET A 194 11.00 9.83 -7.39
N ILE A 195 12.32 9.95 -7.48
CA ILE A 195 13.22 9.65 -6.35
C ILE A 195 12.98 10.62 -5.19
N LYS A 196 12.87 11.91 -5.47
CA LYS A 196 12.60 12.93 -4.46
C LYS A 196 11.29 12.65 -3.70
N ASP A 197 10.24 12.32 -4.43
CA ASP A 197 8.92 12.06 -3.85
C ASP A 197 8.92 10.77 -3.01
N ILE A 198 9.55 9.71 -3.50
CA ILE A 198 9.73 8.44 -2.76
C ILE A 198 10.43 8.70 -1.42
N ASP A 199 11.52 9.46 -1.42
CA ASP A 199 12.28 9.77 -0.21
C ASP A 199 11.48 10.60 0.78
N GLN A 200 10.64 11.50 0.29
CA GLN A 200 9.79 12.32 1.13
C GLN A 200 8.68 11.50 1.78
N ILE A 201 8.03 10.61 1.02
CA ILE A 201 7.04 9.66 1.57
C ILE A 201 7.71 8.71 2.59
N ALA A 202 8.91 8.21 2.29
CA ALA A 202 9.67 7.41 3.25
C ALA A 202 9.87 8.16 4.58
N GLY A 203 10.14 9.46 4.53
CA GLY A 203 10.28 10.30 5.71
C GLY A 203 9.00 10.39 6.55
N TYR A 204 7.82 10.44 5.93
CA TYR A 204 6.54 10.42 6.63
C TYR A 204 6.25 9.04 7.23
N LEU A 205 6.44 7.97 6.47
CA LEU A 205 6.24 6.60 6.93
C LEU A 205 7.20 6.24 8.07
N LYS A 206 8.42 6.79 8.06
CA LYS A 206 9.38 6.60 9.14
C LYS A 206 8.88 7.14 10.48
N LYS A 207 8.12 8.23 10.50
CA LYS A 207 7.51 8.76 11.73
C LYS A 207 6.54 7.75 12.35
N LEU A 208 5.78 7.01 11.50
CA LEU A 208 4.88 5.94 11.96
C LEU A 208 5.69 4.75 12.47
N LYS A 209 6.77 4.37 11.77
CA LYS A 209 7.69 3.34 12.23
C LYS A 209 8.26 3.65 13.62
N ASP A 210 8.77 4.87 13.80
CA ASP A 210 9.41 5.29 15.06
C ASP A 210 8.43 5.24 16.26
N LYS A 211 7.12 5.15 15.97
CA LYS A 211 6.03 4.96 16.95
C LYS A 211 5.50 3.53 17.02
N GLY A 212 6.15 2.58 16.34
CA GLY A 212 5.75 1.17 16.33
C GLY A 212 4.44 0.89 15.59
N ILE A 213 4.02 1.75 14.66
CA ILE A 213 2.76 1.60 13.92
C ILE A 213 3.00 0.80 12.65
N PRO A 214 2.43 -0.42 12.52
CA PRO A 214 2.47 -1.18 11.28
C PRO A 214 1.50 -0.60 10.26
N VAL A 215 1.88 -0.60 8.99
CA VAL A 215 1.09 -0.01 7.91
C VAL A 215 0.89 -1.01 6.77
N LEU A 216 -0.36 -1.21 6.36
CA LEU A 216 -0.68 -1.86 5.09
C LEU A 216 -0.40 -0.84 3.99
N TRP A 217 0.72 -1.01 3.27
CA TRP A 217 1.18 -0.07 2.25
C TRP A 217 0.75 -0.49 0.86
N ARG A 218 -0.07 0.33 0.21
CA ARG A 218 -0.66 0.08 -1.11
C ARG A 218 -0.28 1.17 -2.12
N PRO A 219 0.99 1.21 -2.58
CA PRO A 219 1.40 2.14 -3.63
C PRO A 219 0.96 1.66 -5.00
N LEU A 220 1.04 2.54 -6.01
CA LEU A 220 0.85 2.24 -7.42
C LEU A 220 -0.42 1.42 -7.72
N HIS A 221 -1.48 1.67 -6.95
CA HIS A 221 -2.75 0.98 -7.10
C HIS A 221 -3.36 1.21 -8.50
N GLU A 222 -4.22 0.27 -8.92
CA GLU A 222 -4.97 0.35 -10.18
C GLU A 222 -4.09 0.52 -11.45
N ALA A 223 -2.84 0.10 -11.42
CA ALA A 223 -1.92 0.23 -12.54
C ALA A 223 -2.43 -0.43 -13.83
N GLY A 224 -3.20 -1.51 -13.71
CA GLY A 224 -3.81 -2.20 -14.85
C GLY A 224 -4.88 -1.39 -15.58
N GLY A 225 -5.47 -0.37 -14.94
CA GLY A 225 -6.49 0.52 -15.53
C GLY A 225 -5.93 1.54 -16.50
N GLN A 226 -4.65 1.82 -16.44
CA GLN A 226 -3.92 2.75 -17.32
C GLN A 226 -4.42 4.21 -17.30
N TRP A 227 -5.25 4.61 -16.35
CA TRP A 227 -5.66 6.01 -16.20
C TRP A 227 -4.68 6.84 -15.37
N PHE A 228 -3.82 6.17 -14.59
CA PHE A 228 -2.76 6.82 -13.83
C PHE A 228 -1.43 6.78 -14.58
N TRP A 229 -0.57 7.79 -14.40
CA TRP A 229 0.71 7.89 -15.10
C TRP A 229 1.64 6.69 -14.85
N TRP A 230 1.61 6.11 -13.65
CA TRP A 230 2.44 4.94 -13.32
C TRP A 230 1.98 3.63 -13.98
N GLY A 231 0.72 3.57 -14.46
CA GLY A 231 0.16 2.40 -15.15
C GLY A 231 0.40 2.39 -16.66
N LYS A 232 1.12 3.39 -17.22
CA LYS A 232 1.28 3.53 -18.68
C LYS A 232 2.27 2.56 -19.30
N ASP A 233 3.13 1.94 -18.50
CA ASP A 233 4.08 0.92 -18.95
C ASP A 233 4.28 -0.11 -17.83
N ALA A 234 4.01 -1.38 -18.11
CA ALA A 234 4.05 -2.44 -17.11
C ALA A 234 5.47 -2.69 -16.59
N ALA A 235 6.48 -2.68 -17.47
CA ALA A 235 7.85 -2.92 -17.07
C ALA A 235 8.39 -1.78 -16.21
N ALA A 236 8.10 -0.54 -16.60
CA ALA A 236 8.48 0.64 -15.83
C ALA A 236 7.73 0.72 -14.48
N CYS A 237 6.45 0.34 -14.44
CA CYS A 237 5.70 0.26 -13.19
C CYS A 237 6.31 -0.78 -12.22
N CYS A 238 6.68 -1.95 -12.72
CA CYS A 238 7.38 -2.97 -11.92
C CYS A 238 8.72 -2.47 -11.40
N GLU A 239 9.48 -1.73 -12.23
CA GLU A 239 10.76 -1.17 -11.80
C GLU A 239 10.59 -0.05 -10.80
N LEU A 240 9.58 0.82 -10.99
CA LEU A 240 9.23 1.86 -10.02
C LEU A 240 8.89 1.26 -8.65
N TRP A 241 8.13 0.14 -8.64
CA TRP A 241 7.87 -0.61 -7.41
C TRP A 241 9.17 -1.10 -6.75
N ARG A 242 10.09 -1.70 -7.52
CA ARG A 242 11.36 -2.22 -6.99
C ARG A 242 12.22 -1.10 -6.41
N ILE A 243 12.32 0.04 -7.11
CA ILE A 243 13.06 1.22 -6.64
C ILE A 243 12.46 1.73 -5.34
N MET A 244 11.13 1.89 -5.27
CA MET A 244 10.43 2.35 -4.06
C MET A 244 10.69 1.37 -2.90
N TYR A 245 10.52 0.08 -3.14
CA TYR A 245 10.76 -0.97 -2.15
C TYR A 245 12.19 -0.89 -1.61
N GLN A 246 13.20 -0.87 -2.49
CA GLN A 246 14.60 -0.82 -2.08
C GLN A 246 14.92 0.46 -1.30
N ARG A 247 14.42 1.61 -1.73
CA ARG A 247 14.64 2.87 -1.01
C ARG A 247 13.99 2.88 0.37
N PHE A 248 12.84 2.26 0.52
CA PHE A 248 12.17 2.13 1.81
C PHE A 248 12.94 1.16 2.73
N GLU A 249 13.45 0.05 2.20
CA GLU A 249 14.34 -0.85 2.94
C GLU A 249 15.62 -0.12 3.38
N ASP A 250 16.26 0.64 2.49
CA ASP A 250 17.46 1.41 2.79
C ASP A 250 17.21 2.51 3.84
N ALA A 251 15.99 3.07 3.87
CA ALA A 251 15.52 3.98 4.92
C ALA A 251 15.15 3.26 6.23
N GLY A 252 15.22 1.92 6.24
CA GLY A 252 14.94 1.07 7.37
C GLY A 252 13.44 0.95 7.70
N LEU A 253 12.55 1.07 6.71
CA LEU A 253 11.11 0.92 6.91
C LEU A 253 10.73 -0.57 6.95
N ASP A 254 10.76 -1.15 8.13
CA ASP A 254 10.40 -2.55 8.41
C ASP A 254 8.97 -2.70 8.96
N ASN A 255 8.25 -1.60 9.12
CA ASN A 255 6.86 -1.55 9.61
C ASN A 255 5.80 -1.70 8.51
N LEU A 256 6.19 -1.92 7.24
CA LEU A 256 5.28 -1.95 6.11
C LEU A 256 4.92 -3.38 5.71
N ILE A 257 3.64 -3.61 5.47
CA ILE A 257 3.13 -4.80 4.79
C ILE A 257 2.69 -4.34 3.39
N TRP A 258 3.46 -4.70 2.39
CA TRP A 258 3.23 -4.30 1.00
C TRP A 258 2.08 -5.07 0.38
N MET A 259 1.19 -4.37 -0.35
CA MET A 259 0.00 -4.92 -0.99
C MET A 259 -0.07 -4.51 -2.47
#